data_a55c5a0b376cbd602287e8f2605b28ba
#
_entry.id   a55c5a0b376cbd602287e8f2605b28ba
#
_cell.length_a   1.000
_cell.length_b   1.000
_cell.length_c   1.000
_cell.angle_alpha   90.00
_cell.angle_beta   90.00
_cell.angle_gamma   90.00
#
_symmetry.space_group_name_H-M   'P 1'
#
loop_
_entity.id
_entity.type
_entity.pdbx_description
1 polymer ?
#
loop_
_entity_poly.entity_id
_entity_poly.type
_entity_poly.pdbx_seq_one_letter_code
_entity_poly.pdbx_strand_id
1 'polypeptide(L)'
;MSTIKVTNIEHENTTNGGIQLDNAGHVTVDGQQMPTTGPLSNRNIIINGGMQVAQRTTASQSQTAGGSVYGVDRFYAFASQASKVTVQQNQGSVTPPVGFQKYLGITSSSAYSPSSGDIFSFGQVVEAQNAAQLAWGTSDAKTVTL
;
A
#
# COMPACT_ATOMS: atom_id res chain seq x y z
N MET A 1 -35.89 -14.50 23.45
CA MET A 1 -35.28 -13.48 22.59
C MET A 1 -35.98 -13.54 21.23
N SER A 2 -36.47 -12.41 20.71
CA SER A 2 -37.13 -12.38 19.40
C SER A 2 -36.08 -12.17 18.30
N THR A 3 -36.14 -12.95 17.22
CA THR A 3 -35.20 -12.87 16.10
C THR A 3 -36.01 -12.61 14.83
N ILE A 4 -35.58 -11.62 14.05
CA ILE A 4 -36.07 -11.34 12.69
C ILE A 4 -35.05 -11.95 11.74
N LYS A 5 -35.52 -12.83 10.84
CA LYS A 5 -34.67 -13.40 9.77
C LYS A 5 -35.11 -12.84 8.44
N VAL A 6 -34.21 -12.10 7.80
CA VAL A 6 -34.41 -11.50 6.47
C VAL A 6 -33.21 -11.76 5.60
N THR A 7 -33.41 -11.80 4.29
CA THR A 7 -32.34 -11.90 3.30
C THR A 7 -31.95 -10.50 2.81
N ASN A 8 -32.93 -9.63 2.60
CA ASN A 8 -32.73 -8.28 2.08
C ASN A 8 -33.53 -7.27 2.90
N ILE A 9 -33.01 -6.06 2.99
CA ILE A 9 -33.70 -4.84 3.41
C ILE A 9 -33.55 -3.83 2.28
N GLU A 10 -34.63 -3.59 1.53
CA GLU A 10 -34.61 -2.76 0.32
C GLU A 10 -35.66 -1.64 0.45
N HIS A 11 -35.45 -0.55 -0.31
CA HIS A 11 -36.49 0.43 -0.53
C HIS A 11 -37.48 -0.11 -1.56
N GLU A 12 -38.80 0.17 -1.40
CA GLU A 12 -39.90 -0.39 -2.20
C GLU A 12 -39.76 -0.17 -3.73
N ASN A 13 -38.99 0.84 -4.15
CA ASN A 13 -38.79 1.20 -5.56
C ASN A 13 -37.43 0.79 -6.11
N THR A 14 -36.62 0.03 -5.36
CA THR A 14 -35.30 -0.44 -5.80
C THR A 14 -35.22 -1.95 -5.74
N THR A 15 -34.69 -2.56 -6.78
CA THR A 15 -34.44 -4.01 -6.83
C THR A 15 -32.94 -4.26 -6.71
N ASN A 16 -32.53 -5.16 -5.83
CA ASN A 16 -31.13 -5.52 -5.56
C ASN A 16 -30.25 -4.39 -4.96
N GLY A 17 -30.87 -3.34 -4.43
CA GLY A 17 -30.20 -2.33 -3.62
C GLY A 17 -30.30 -2.62 -2.12
N GLY A 18 -29.86 -1.67 -1.29
CA GLY A 18 -30.00 -1.73 0.16
C GLY A 18 -29.04 -2.71 0.82
N ILE A 19 -29.50 -3.34 1.91
CA ILE A 19 -28.72 -4.27 2.74
C ILE A 19 -29.09 -5.70 2.37
N GLN A 20 -28.14 -6.50 1.99
CA GLN A 20 -28.32 -7.93 1.67
C GLN A 20 -27.45 -8.78 2.60
N LEU A 21 -27.96 -9.97 2.93
CA LEU A 21 -27.29 -10.99 3.74
C LEU A 21 -27.11 -12.25 2.91
N ASP A 22 -25.87 -12.72 2.75
CA ASP A 22 -25.61 -13.99 2.11
C ASP A 22 -25.77 -15.18 3.07
N ASN A 23 -25.71 -16.40 2.54
CA ASN A 23 -25.85 -17.62 3.34
C ASN A 23 -24.71 -17.83 4.36
N ALA A 24 -23.60 -17.11 4.21
CA ALA A 24 -22.45 -17.13 5.12
C ALA A 24 -22.57 -16.05 6.21
N GLY A 25 -23.61 -15.20 6.14
CA GLY A 25 -23.83 -14.12 7.09
C GLY A 25 -23.08 -12.83 6.77
N HIS A 26 -22.51 -12.70 5.57
CA HIS A 26 -21.90 -11.44 5.15
C HIS A 26 -22.96 -10.41 4.78
N VAL A 27 -22.65 -9.16 5.04
CA VAL A 27 -23.50 -8.01 4.71
C VAL A 27 -22.95 -7.33 3.46
N THR A 28 -23.82 -7.10 2.48
CA THR A 28 -23.53 -6.21 1.35
C THR A 28 -24.47 -5.00 1.40
N VAL A 29 -23.95 -3.84 0.99
CA VAL A 29 -24.73 -2.62 0.82
C VAL A 29 -24.49 -2.12 -0.62
N ASP A 30 -25.54 -2.01 -1.40
CA ASP A 30 -25.51 -1.64 -2.81
C ASP A 30 -24.46 -2.43 -3.60
N GLY A 31 -24.41 -3.74 -3.38
CA GLY A 31 -23.47 -4.66 -4.05
C GLY A 31 -22.04 -4.63 -3.52
N GLN A 32 -21.73 -3.77 -2.55
CA GLN A 32 -20.42 -3.71 -1.89
C GLN A 32 -20.43 -4.52 -0.60
N GLN A 33 -19.60 -5.55 -0.52
CA GLN A 33 -19.50 -6.35 0.70
C GLN A 33 -18.91 -5.54 1.86
N MET A 34 -19.64 -5.49 2.96
CA MET A 34 -19.13 -4.94 4.22
C MET A 34 -18.13 -5.93 4.82
N PRO A 35 -16.93 -5.48 5.23
CA PRO A 35 -15.99 -6.35 5.91
C PRO A 35 -16.58 -6.88 7.23
N THR A 36 -16.62 -8.19 7.36
CA THR A 36 -17.15 -8.86 8.56
C THR A 36 -16.08 -9.12 9.61
N THR A 37 -14.81 -9.02 9.26
CA THR A 37 -13.68 -9.27 10.16
C THR A 37 -12.71 -8.11 10.13
N GLY A 38 -12.49 -7.50 11.27
CA GLY A 38 -11.51 -6.45 11.51
C GLY A 38 -11.96 -5.03 11.12
N PRO A 39 -11.27 -4.03 11.61
CA PRO A 39 -11.58 -2.64 11.31
C PRO A 39 -11.34 -2.31 9.83
N LEU A 40 -12.26 -1.57 9.23
CA LEU A 40 -12.19 -1.08 7.85
C LEU A 40 -10.91 -0.28 7.58
N SER A 41 -10.35 0.34 8.63
CA SER A 41 -9.18 1.20 8.57
C SER A 41 -7.85 0.46 8.33
N ASN A 42 -7.80 -0.86 8.55
CA ASN A 42 -6.54 -1.61 8.53
C ASN A 42 -6.35 -2.48 7.28
N ARG A 43 -7.03 -2.16 6.18
CA ARG A 43 -6.89 -2.91 4.93
C ARG A 43 -5.61 -2.60 4.18
N ASN A 44 -5.11 -1.38 4.31
CA ASN A 44 -3.85 -0.96 3.71
C ASN A 44 -2.83 -0.70 4.81
N ILE A 45 -1.81 -1.55 4.88
CA ILE A 45 -0.69 -1.41 5.82
C ILE A 45 0.45 -0.54 5.25
N ILE A 46 0.38 -0.20 3.96
CA ILE A 46 1.37 0.67 3.32
C ILE A 46 1.07 2.13 3.68
N ILE A 47 1.99 2.76 4.38
CA ILE A 47 1.89 4.16 4.80
C ILE A 47 2.40 5.05 3.66
N ASN A 48 1.68 6.14 3.39
CA ASN A 48 2.02 7.08 2.30
C ASN A 48 2.07 6.41 0.91
N GLY A 49 1.23 5.39 0.66
CA GLY A 49 1.20 4.67 -0.61
C GLY A 49 0.89 5.55 -1.84
N GLY A 50 0.20 6.68 -1.63
CA GLY A 50 -0.02 7.70 -2.67
C GLY A 50 1.16 8.65 -2.89
N MET A 51 2.29 8.46 -2.22
CA MET A 51 3.54 9.24 -2.32
C MET A 51 3.36 10.75 -2.07
N GLN A 52 2.32 11.13 -1.30
CA GLN A 52 1.93 12.54 -1.09
C GLN A 52 2.89 13.30 -0.17
N VAL A 53 3.45 12.62 0.82
CA VAL A 53 4.24 13.23 1.88
C VAL A 53 5.73 13.05 1.59
N ALA A 54 6.48 14.16 1.54
CA ALA A 54 7.93 14.22 1.39
C ALA A 54 8.47 15.36 2.26
N GLN A 55 8.51 15.15 3.58
CA GLN A 55 8.86 16.16 4.56
C GLN A 55 10.35 16.52 4.55
N ARG A 56 11.21 15.56 4.22
CA ARG A 56 12.67 15.78 4.23
C ARG A 56 13.12 16.64 3.06
N THR A 57 12.65 16.31 1.86
CA THR A 57 12.99 17.03 0.64
C THR A 57 12.15 16.50 -0.53
N THR A 58 11.86 17.37 -1.48
CA THR A 58 11.32 17.01 -2.80
C THR A 58 12.41 16.99 -3.87
N ALA A 59 13.64 17.38 -3.51
CA ALA A 59 14.79 17.38 -4.43
C ALA A 59 15.35 15.97 -4.64
N SER A 60 16.05 15.79 -5.76
CA SER A 60 16.72 14.54 -6.09
C SER A 60 17.78 14.18 -5.06
N GLN A 61 17.73 12.96 -4.57
CA GLN A 61 18.69 12.40 -3.61
C GLN A 61 19.51 11.31 -4.28
N SER A 62 20.82 11.46 -4.25
CA SER A 62 21.76 10.44 -4.74
C SER A 62 21.98 9.35 -3.70
N GLN A 63 21.99 8.11 -4.16
CA GLN A 63 22.29 6.95 -3.34
C GLN A 63 23.77 6.89 -2.96
N THR A 64 24.04 6.67 -1.66
CA THR A 64 25.37 6.33 -1.15
C THR A 64 25.55 4.81 -1.06
N ALA A 65 26.77 4.30 -1.25
CA ALA A 65 27.03 2.87 -1.17
C ALA A 65 26.68 2.31 0.22
N GLY A 66 25.93 1.20 0.26
CA GLY A 66 25.55 0.53 1.51
C GLY A 66 24.60 1.32 2.39
N GLY A 67 24.05 2.45 1.91
CA GLY A 67 23.10 3.27 2.66
C GLY A 67 21.70 3.25 2.08
N SER A 68 20.75 3.77 2.84
CA SER A 68 19.38 4.00 2.39
C SER A 68 19.12 5.49 2.18
N VAL A 69 18.42 5.84 1.10
CA VAL A 69 18.00 7.20 0.80
C VAL A 69 16.48 7.27 0.64
N TYR A 70 15.88 8.34 1.12
CA TYR A 70 14.44 8.54 1.13
C TYR A 70 14.06 9.69 0.19
N GLY A 71 13.30 9.38 -0.86
CA GLY A 71 12.75 10.39 -1.78
C GLY A 71 11.36 10.87 -1.40
N VAL A 72 10.60 10.03 -0.73
CA VAL A 72 9.32 10.34 -0.07
C VAL A 72 9.32 9.70 1.31
N ASP A 73 8.47 10.20 2.20
CA ASP A 73 8.41 9.68 3.55
C ASP A 73 7.97 8.21 3.54
N ARG A 74 8.62 7.41 4.38
CA ARG A 74 8.40 5.97 4.59
C ARG A 74 9.01 5.06 3.52
N PHE A 75 9.32 5.55 2.31
CA PHE A 75 9.94 4.74 1.27
C PHE A 75 11.42 5.05 1.13
N TYR A 76 12.22 4.01 1.06
CA TYR A 76 13.66 4.09 0.87
C TYR A 76 14.09 3.40 -0.42
N ALA A 77 15.20 3.85 -0.98
CA ALA A 77 15.99 3.08 -1.93
C ALA A 77 17.33 2.72 -1.29
N PHE A 78 17.78 1.51 -1.53
CA PHE A 78 19.07 0.98 -1.07
C PHE A 78 19.87 0.49 -2.27
N ALA A 79 21.17 0.76 -2.28
CA ALA A 79 22.09 0.19 -3.26
C ALA A 79 23.43 -0.16 -2.63
N SER A 80 24.03 -1.27 -3.05
CA SER A 80 25.39 -1.66 -2.68
C SER A 80 26.44 -0.74 -3.30
N GLN A 81 26.08 -0.05 -4.40
CA GLN A 81 26.95 0.82 -5.17
C GLN A 81 26.48 2.27 -5.10
N ALA A 82 27.43 3.20 -4.88
CA ALA A 82 27.15 4.63 -4.81
C ALA A 82 26.76 5.21 -6.18
N SER A 83 25.93 6.25 -6.16
CA SER A 83 25.61 7.11 -7.31
C SER A 83 25.10 6.38 -8.56
N LYS A 84 24.49 5.20 -8.38
CA LYS A 84 23.89 4.44 -9.48
C LYS A 84 22.41 4.77 -9.67
N VAL A 85 21.76 5.23 -8.62
CA VAL A 85 20.36 5.64 -8.65
C VAL A 85 20.16 6.97 -7.92
N THR A 86 19.18 7.72 -8.37
CA THR A 86 18.62 8.85 -7.64
C THR A 86 17.16 8.58 -7.34
N VAL A 87 16.67 9.14 -6.24
CA VAL A 87 15.27 9.08 -5.83
C VAL A 87 14.71 10.47 -5.60
N GLN A 88 13.47 10.68 -6.00
CA GLN A 88 12.80 11.98 -5.87
C GLN A 88 11.27 11.81 -5.89
N GLN A 89 10.54 12.68 -5.19
CA GLN A 89 9.12 12.83 -5.43
C GLN A 89 8.90 13.54 -6.77
N ASN A 90 8.05 13.01 -7.65
CA ASN A 90 7.73 13.59 -8.97
C ASN A 90 8.97 13.90 -9.83
N GLN A 91 9.87 12.93 -9.96
CA GLN A 91 11.06 13.11 -10.79
C GLN A 91 10.71 13.15 -12.28
N GLY A 92 11.19 14.18 -12.96
CA GLY A 92 11.07 14.33 -14.40
C GLY A 92 9.66 14.65 -14.89
N SER A 93 9.38 14.31 -16.13
CA SER A 93 8.15 14.62 -16.86
C SER A 93 7.12 13.48 -16.85
N VAL A 94 7.26 12.51 -15.95
CA VAL A 94 6.30 11.40 -15.83
C VAL A 94 5.03 11.90 -15.19
N THR A 95 3.91 11.61 -15.83
CA THR A 95 2.57 11.89 -15.27
C THR A 95 2.18 10.78 -14.29
N PRO A 96 1.76 11.13 -13.06
CA PRO A 96 1.24 10.15 -12.14
C PRO A 96 0.04 9.36 -12.73
N PRO A 97 -0.21 8.13 -12.28
CA PRO A 97 -1.40 7.39 -12.68
C PRO A 97 -2.68 8.16 -12.35
N VAL A 98 -3.76 7.89 -13.09
CA VAL A 98 -5.08 8.50 -12.84
C VAL A 98 -5.50 8.25 -11.38
N GLY A 99 -5.90 9.32 -10.68
CA GLY A 99 -6.26 9.27 -9.26
C GLY A 99 -5.11 9.57 -8.30
N PHE A 100 -3.88 9.69 -8.79
CA PHE A 100 -2.71 10.08 -7.99
C PHE A 100 -2.15 11.42 -8.45
N GLN A 101 -1.62 12.20 -7.50
CA GLN A 101 -1.00 13.50 -7.79
C GLN A 101 0.53 13.42 -7.71
N LYS A 102 1.05 12.41 -7.07
CA LYS A 102 2.46 12.22 -6.77
C LYS A 102 2.91 10.79 -7.06
N TYR A 103 4.21 10.64 -7.25
CA TYR A 103 4.87 9.33 -7.38
C TYR A 103 6.29 9.39 -6.81
N LEU A 104 6.85 8.23 -6.50
CA LEU A 104 8.27 8.08 -6.21
C LEU A 104 9.00 7.76 -7.53
N GLY A 105 9.87 8.66 -7.97
CA GLY A 105 10.76 8.43 -9.09
C GLY A 105 12.07 7.81 -8.61
N ILE A 106 12.46 6.70 -9.23
CA ILE A 106 13.79 6.08 -9.08
C ILE A 106 14.43 6.07 -10.44
N THR A 107 15.52 6.78 -10.59
CA THR A 107 16.19 6.95 -11.88
C THR A 107 17.60 6.38 -11.82
N SER A 108 17.97 5.59 -12.83
CA SER A 108 19.36 5.18 -13.04
C SER A 108 20.20 6.39 -13.44
N SER A 109 21.27 6.66 -12.68
CA SER A 109 22.13 7.83 -12.85
C SER A 109 23.30 7.58 -13.80
N SER A 110 23.74 6.33 -13.92
CA SER A 110 24.88 5.94 -14.75
C SER A 110 24.78 4.50 -15.19
N ALA A 111 25.31 4.20 -16.38
CA ALA A 111 25.44 2.83 -16.84
C ALA A 111 26.30 2.02 -15.85
N TYR A 112 25.86 0.81 -15.56
CA TYR A 112 26.53 -0.10 -14.65
C TYR A 112 26.22 -1.54 -14.99
N SER A 113 27.24 -2.41 -14.95
CA SER A 113 27.08 -3.86 -15.10
C SER A 113 27.12 -4.48 -13.71
N PRO A 114 25.97 -4.93 -13.14
CA PRO A 114 25.93 -5.47 -11.80
C PRO A 114 26.77 -6.75 -11.64
N SER A 115 27.46 -6.86 -10.52
CA SER A 115 28.13 -8.08 -10.07
C SER A 115 27.16 -8.96 -9.29
N SER A 116 27.50 -10.24 -9.08
CA SER A 116 26.63 -11.22 -8.41
C SER A 116 26.28 -10.86 -6.95
N GLY A 117 27.06 -9.98 -6.31
CA GLY A 117 26.81 -9.50 -4.95
C GLY A 117 26.11 -8.14 -4.86
N ASP A 118 25.76 -7.54 -5.99
CA ASP A 118 25.13 -6.23 -5.98
C ASP A 118 23.64 -6.31 -5.64
N ILE A 119 23.19 -5.33 -4.85
CA ILE A 119 21.82 -5.19 -4.43
C ILE A 119 21.34 -3.79 -4.78
N PHE A 120 20.21 -3.72 -5.48
CA PHE A 120 19.45 -2.52 -5.75
C PHE A 120 18.00 -2.78 -5.36
N SER A 121 17.52 -2.10 -4.36
CA SER A 121 16.17 -2.33 -3.84
C SER A 121 15.49 -1.03 -3.46
N PHE A 122 14.17 -1.06 -3.43
CA PHE A 122 13.36 -0.03 -2.81
C PHE A 122 12.28 -0.70 -1.98
N GLY A 123 11.78 0.00 -0.98
CA GLY A 123 10.78 -0.59 -0.11
C GLY A 123 10.32 0.33 0.98
N GLN A 124 9.45 -0.22 1.79
CA GLN A 124 8.97 0.36 3.03
C GLN A 124 9.11 -0.67 4.15
N VAL A 125 9.58 -0.23 5.30
CA VAL A 125 9.55 -1.04 6.51
C VAL A 125 8.22 -0.78 7.22
N VAL A 126 7.46 -1.84 7.46
CA VAL A 126 6.22 -1.79 8.23
C VAL A 126 6.55 -2.15 9.68
N GLU A 127 6.20 -1.27 10.61
CA GLU A 127 6.45 -1.48 12.03
C GLU A 127 5.61 -2.63 12.58
N ALA A 128 6.14 -3.32 13.58
CA ALA A 128 5.52 -4.49 14.18
C ALA A 128 4.09 -4.23 14.68
N GLN A 129 3.83 -3.04 15.27
CA GLN A 129 2.48 -2.68 15.72
C GLN A 129 1.47 -2.58 14.57
N ASN A 130 1.90 -2.17 13.38
CA ASN A 130 1.04 -2.08 12.20
C ASN A 130 0.85 -3.44 11.52
N ALA A 131 1.80 -4.35 11.69
CA ALA A 131 1.73 -5.71 11.17
C ALA A 131 1.08 -6.71 12.16
N ALA A 132 0.91 -6.34 13.43
CA ALA A 132 0.41 -7.25 14.48
C ALA A 132 -0.94 -7.89 14.16
N GLN A 133 -1.83 -7.15 13.49
CA GLN A 133 -3.15 -7.64 13.06
C GLN A 133 -3.09 -8.77 12.00
N LEU A 134 -1.94 -8.92 11.33
CA LEU A 134 -1.72 -9.97 10.34
C LEU A 134 -1.44 -11.32 11.01
N ALA A 135 -1.14 -11.31 12.31
CA ALA A 135 -0.90 -12.49 13.14
C ALA A 135 0.14 -13.48 12.54
N TRP A 136 1.10 -12.95 11.74
CA TRP A 136 2.12 -13.78 11.12
C TRP A 136 2.98 -14.51 12.16
N GLY A 137 3.30 -15.76 11.89
CA GLY A 137 3.96 -16.67 12.82
C GLY A 137 3.01 -17.42 13.76
N THR A 138 1.69 -17.26 13.59
CA THR A 138 0.66 -17.98 14.36
C THR A 138 -0.27 -18.78 13.44
N SER A 139 -1.15 -19.60 14.03
CA SER A 139 -2.20 -20.32 13.29
C SER A 139 -3.24 -19.40 12.63
N ASP A 140 -3.33 -18.14 13.09
CA ASP A 140 -4.31 -17.16 12.61
C ASP A 140 -3.73 -16.19 11.57
N ALA A 141 -2.56 -16.51 11.01
CA ALA A 141 -1.86 -15.70 10.03
C ALA A 141 -2.76 -15.32 8.84
N LYS A 142 -2.76 -14.03 8.50
CA LYS A 142 -3.53 -13.48 7.38
C LYS A 142 -2.71 -13.46 6.10
N THR A 143 -3.37 -13.74 4.98
CA THR A 143 -2.80 -13.53 3.64
C THR A 143 -2.87 -12.06 3.27
N VAL A 144 -1.80 -11.55 2.66
CA VAL A 144 -1.77 -10.21 2.05
C VAL A 144 -1.54 -10.34 0.56
N THR A 145 -2.06 -9.38 -0.19
CA THR A 145 -1.82 -9.24 -1.63
C THR A 145 -1.05 -7.94 -1.86
N LEU A 146 0.02 -8.01 -2.65
CA LEU A 146 0.86 -6.89 -3.08
C LEU A 146 0.65 -6.61 -4.56
#